data_8f39b774185c3f8a14e6835fd33de692
#
_entry.id   8f39b774185c3f8a14e6835fd33de692
#
_cell.length_a   1.000
_cell.length_b   1.000
_cell.length_c   1.000
_cell.angle_alpha   90.00
_cell.angle_beta   90.00
_cell.angle_gamma   90.00
#
_symmetry.space_group_name_H-M   'P 1'
#
loop_
_entity.id
_entity.type
_entity.pdbx_description
1 polymer ?
#
loop_
_entity_poly.entity_id
_entity_poly.type
_entity_poly.pdbx_seq_one_letter_code
_entity_poly.pdbx_strand_id
1 'polypeptide(L)'
;MPFFLVQRSFAEQLDLSRDEITVLEGANLDAGIRWIEAFLTADRMQSYCLFEAPSADVIRAASAAAGMPIDSIVEVSSLLGRVAAPAG
;
A
#
# COMPACT_ATOMS: atom_id res chain seq x y z
N MET A 1 -3.39 -10.74 10.34
CA MET A 1 -3.40 -9.26 10.41
C MET A 1 -4.47 -8.74 9.46
N PRO A 2 -5.07 -7.60 9.74
CA PRO A 2 -6.08 -7.03 8.83
C PRO A 2 -5.48 -6.54 7.52
N PHE A 3 -6.35 -6.42 6.53
CA PHE A 3 -6.02 -5.83 5.23
C PHE A 3 -6.53 -4.40 5.16
N PHE A 4 -5.79 -3.54 4.47
CA PHE A 4 -6.16 -2.13 4.27
C PHE A 4 -6.03 -1.75 2.80
N LEU A 5 -7.04 -1.07 2.29
CA LEU A 5 -6.98 -0.46 0.96
C LEU A 5 -6.61 1.02 1.14
N VAL A 6 -5.52 1.43 0.51
CA VAL A 6 -4.98 2.78 0.63
C VAL A 6 -5.09 3.49 -0.70
N GLN A 7 -5.78 4.62 -0.71
CA GLN A 7 -5.88 5.48 -1.88
C GLN A 7 -4.93 6.66 -1.73
N ARG A 8 -4.18 6.96 -2.78
CA ARG A 8 -3.26 8.09 -2.85
C ARG A 8 -3.51 8.89 -4.11
N SER A 9 -3.39 10.22 -4.00
CA SER A 9 -3.38 11.13 -5.15
C SER A 9 -2.03 11.84 -5.21
N PHE A 10 -1.53 12.05 -6.42
CA PHE A 10 -0.22 12.66 -6.65
C PHE A 10 -0.38 13.97 -7.39
N ALA A 11 0.48 14.95 -7.07
CA ALA A 11 0.49 16.26 -7.74
C ALA A 11 0.99 16.16 -9.18
N GLU A 12 1.82 15.15 -9.47
CA GLU A 12 2.35 14.86 -10.80
C GLU A 12 2.18 13.38 -11.08
N GLN A 13 2.31 12.98 -12.35
CA GLN A 13 2.23 11.56 -12.72
C GLN A 13 3.27 10.75 -11.96
N LEU A 14 2.82 9.67 -11.34
CA LEU A 14 3.72 8.77 -10.63
C LEU A 14 4.49 7.93 -11.65
N ASP A 15 5.81 7.90 -11.50
CA ASP A 15 6.70 7.10 -12.32
C ASP A 15 7.73 6.43 -11.40
N LEU A 16 7.52 5.16 -11.12
CA LEU A 16 8.40 4.38 -10.26
C LEU A 16 9.08 3.29 -11.08
N SER A 17 10.40 3.27 -11.02
CA SER A 17 11.18 2.18 -11.57
C SER A 17 10.97 0.89 -10.76
N ARG A 18 11.33 -0.24 -11.36
CA ARG A 18 11.28 -1.53 -10.67
C ARG A 18 12.17 -1.52 -9.41
N ASP A 19 13.32 -0.88 -9.48
CA ASP A 19 14.25 -0.77 -8.35
C ASP A 19 13.65 0.07 -7.23
N GLU A 20 12.98 1.17 -7.55
CA GLU A 20 12.29 2.00 -6.56
C GLU A 20 11.16 1.23 -5.88
N ILE A 21 10.40 0.44 -6.64
CA ILE A 21 9.36 -0.43 -6.09
C ILE A 21 9.97 -1.44 -5.12
N THR A 22 11.08 -2.07 -5.47
CA THR A 22 11.78 -3.03 -4.62
C THR A 22 12.22 -2.38 -3.29
N VAL A 23 12.73 -1.16 -3.34
CA VAL A 23 13.12 -0.40 -2.14
C VAL A 23 11.90 -0.13 -1.25
N LEU A 24 10.79 0.28 -1.86
CA LEU A 24 9.54 0.53 -1.11
C LEU A 24 9.00 -0.74 -0.47
N GLU A 25 9.03 -1.87 -1.18
CA GLU A 25 8.63 -3.16 -0.62
C GLU A 25 9.48 -3.53 0.59
N GLY A 26 10.80 -3.35 0.50
CA GLY A 26 11.71 -3.62 1.61
C GLY A 26 11.42 -2.75 2.83
N ALA A 27 11.18 -1.46 2.63
CA ALA A 27 10.82 -0.54 3.69
C ALA A 27 9.49 -0.93 4.36
N ASN A 28 8.50 -1.36 3.57
CA ASN A 28 7.23 -1.85 4.10
C ASN A 28 7.43 -3.10 4.96
N LEU A 29 8.20 -4.06 4.48
CA LEU A 29 8.48 -5.29 5.24
C LEU A 29 9.20 -4.98 6.56
N ASP A 30 10.14 -4.06 6.56
CA ASP A 30 10.84 -3.62 7.77
C ASP A 30 9.89 -2.99 8.78
N ALA A 31 8.81 -2.36 8.32
CA ALA A 31 7.78 -1.78 9.17
C ALA A 31 6.69 -2.81 9.58
N GLY A 32 6.79 -4.06 9.16
CA GLY A 32 5.81 -5.10 9.44
C GLY A 32 4.59 -5.04 8.51
N ILE A 33 4.73 -4.43 7.34
CA ILE A 33 3.68 -4.27 6.35
C ILE A 33 3.97 -5.17 5.16
N ARG A 34 2.96 -5.92 4.70
CA ARG A 34 3.05 -6.70 3.47
C ARG A 34 2.27 -5.99 2.37
N TRP A 35 2.96 -5.60 1.31
CA TRP A 35 2.35 -4.95 0.13
C TRP A 35 1.86 -6.04 -0.81
N ILE A 36 0.54 -6.21 -0.92
CA ILE A 36 -0.06 -7.34 -1.62
C ILE A 36 -0.28 -7.01 -3.09
N GLU A 37 -0.85 -5.83 -3.36
CA GLU A 37 -1.19 -5.41 -4.71
C GLU A 37 -1.18 -3.90 -4.80
N ALA A 38 -0.91 -3.38 -5.99
CA ALA A 38 -0.94 -1.96 -6.28
C ALA A 38 -1.53 -1.73 -7.67
N PHE A 39 -2.46 -0.79 -7.74
CA PHE A 39 -3.06 -0.36 -8.99
C PHE A 39 -2.77 1.13 -9.19
N LEU A 40 -2.33 1.47 -10.39
CA LEU A 40 -2.12 2.86 -10.79
C LEU A 40 -3.20 3.21 -11.82
N THR A 41 -3.84 4.36 -11.64
CA THR A 41 -4.86 4.82 -12.60
C THR A 41 -4.21 5.10 -13.96
N ALA A 42 -5.04 5.08 -15.03
CA ALA A 42 -4.53 5.25 -16.37
C ALA A 42 -3.85 6.61 -16.59
N ASP A 43 -4.30 7.65 -15.88
CA ASP A 43 -3.69 8.97 -15.91
C ASP A 43 -2.44 9.08 -15.01
N ARG A 44 -2.15 8.04 -14.23
CA ARG A 44 -0.99 7.94 -13.32
C ARG A 44 -1.02 8.97 -12.18
N MET A 45 -2.19 9.52 -11.88
CA MET A 45 -2.37 10.54 -10.84
C MET A 45 -2.86 9.98 -9.52
N GLN A 46 -3.34 8.72 -9.51
CA GLN A 46 -3.85 8.08 -8.30
C GLN A 46 -3.40 6.62 -8.24
N SER A 47 -3.25 6.11 -7.03
CA SER A 47 -2.98 4.69 -6.83
C SER A 47 -3.90 4.10 -5.77
N TYR A 48 -4.12 2.80 -5.89
CA TYR A 48 -4.87 1.99 -4.92
C TYR A 48 -3.99 0.82 -4.53
N CYS A 49 -3.59 0.75 -3.28
CA CYS A 49 -2.71 -0.29 -2.78
C CYS A 49 -3.40 -1.13 -1.71
N LEU A 50 -3.21 -2.44 -1.79
CA LEU A 50 -3.69 -3.37 -0.78
C LEU A 50 -2.51 -3.79 0.10
N PHE A 51 -2.64 -3.54 1.40
CA PHE A 51 -1.63 -3.90 2.39
C PHE A 51 -2.21 -4.82 3.45
N GLU A 52 -1.36 -5.68 3.99
CA GLU A 52 -1.60 -6.37 5.23
C GLU A 52 -0.68 -5.76 6.29
N ALA A 53 -1.25 -5.31 7.40
CA ALA A 53 -0.50 -4.61 8.44
C ALA A 53 -1.18 -4.76 9.80
N PRO A 54 -0.45 -4.55 10.91
CA PRO A 54 -1.05 -4.63 12.25
C PRO A 54 -2.14 -3.60 12.49
N SER A 55 -2.00 -2.40 11.90
CA SER A 55 -2.97 -1.31 12.06
C SER A 55 -2.81 -0.28 10.96
N ALA A 56 -3.82 0.57 10.78
CA ALA A 56 -3.75 1.71 9.87
C ALA A 56 -2.65 2.70 10.28
N ASP A 57 -2.41 2.87 11.56
CA ASP A 57 -1.38 3.79 12.07
C ASP A 57 0.02 3.40 11.62
N VAL A 58 0.33 2.11 11.54
CA VAL A 58 1.61 1.62 11.04
C VAL A 58 1.79 2.02 9.57
N ILE A 59 0.72 1.92 8.76
CA ILE A 59 0.74 2.34 7.36
C ILE A 59 0.93 3.85 7.25
N ARG A 60 0.23 4.64 8.08
CA ARG A 60 0.38 6.10 8.09
C ARG A 60 1.80 6.52 8.42
N ALA A 61 2.41 5.90 9.42
CA ALA A 61 3.78 6.20 9.83
C ALA A 61 4.78 5.86 8.73
N ALA A 62 4.65 4.69 8.11
CA ALA A 62 5.53 4.27 7.03
C ALA A 62 5.38 5.18 5.80
N SER A 63 4.15 5.57 5.46
CA SER A 63 3.88 6.48 4.34
C SER A 63 4.46 7.86 4.59
N ALA A 64 4.33 8.39 5.80
CA ALA A 64 4.91 9.67 6.17
C ALA A 64 6.44 9.64 6.06
N ALA A 65 7.07 8.57 6.52
CA ALA A 65 8.52 8.40 6.43
C ALA A 65 9.01 8.33 4.97
N ALA A 66 8.20 7.78 4.08
CA ALA A 66 8.51 7.69 2.64
C ALA A 66 8.09 8.95 1.85
N GLY A 67 7.45 9.92 2.49
CA GLY A 67 6.92 11.11 1.81
C GLY A 67 5.76 10.82 0.86
N MET A 68 5.02 9.74 1.10
CA MET A 68 3.90 9.33 0.24
C MET A 68 2.58 9.88 0.78
N PRO A 69 1.77 10.55 -0.06
CA PRO A 69 0.48 11.06 0.37
C PRO A 69 -0.53 9.94 0.61
N ILE A 70 -1.50 10.17 1.47
CA ILE A 70 -2.62 9.26 1.70
C ILE A 70 -3.91 10.08 1.66
N ASP A 71 -4.85 9.68 0.80
CA ASP A 71 -6.20 10.24 0.76
C ASP A 71 -7.12 9.49 1.72
N SER A 72 -7.05 8.16 1.71
CA SER A 72 -7.88 7.32 2.57
C SER A 72 -7.21 6.00 2.87
N ILE A 73 -7.53 5.44 4.04
CA ILE A 73 -7.19 4.07 4.43
C ILE A 73 -8.48 3.43 4.91
N VAL A 74 -8.83 2.29 4.33
CA VAL A 74 -10.06 1.56 4.68
C VAL A 74 -9.67 0.11 4.99
N GLU A 75 -10.08 -0.37 6.15
CA GLU A 75 -9.92 -1.79 6.45
C GLU A 75 -10.89 -2.60 5.59
N VAL A 76 -10.39 -3.64 4.93
CA VAL A 76 -11.15 -4.44 3.97
C VAL A 76 -10.94 -5.92 4.21
N SER A 77 -11.82 -6.72 3.63
CA SER A 77 -11.64 -8.17 3.56
C SER A 77 -11.92 -8.63 2.14
N SER A 78 -11.38 -9.78 1.77
CA SER A 78 -11.58 -10.33 0.43
C SER A 78 -12.96 -11.00 0.37
N LEU A 79 -13.91 -10.37 -0.30
CA LEU A 79 -15.26 -10.89 -0.44
C LEU A 79 -15.29 -12.23 -1.18
N LEU A 80 -14.44 -12.39 -2.18
CA LEU A 80 -14.37 -13.61 -2.98
C LEU A 80 -13.34 -14.61 -2.45
N GLY A 81 -12.63 -14.27 -1.37
CA GLY A 81 -11.61 -15.15 -0.80
C GLY A 81 -10.37 -15.35 -1.65
N ARG A 82 -10.13 -14.47 -2.64
CA ARG A 82 -8.99 -14.60 -3.57
C ARG A 82 -7.70 -14.02 -3.02
N VAL A 83 -7.79 -13.20 -2.00
CA VAL A 83 -6.65 -12.68 -1.27
C VAL A 83 -6.75 -13.21 0.15
N ALA A 84 -5.80 -14.04 0.54
CA ALA A 84 -5.77 -14.65 1.86
C ALA A 84 -4.57 -14.14 2.64
N ALA A 85 -4.76 -13.97 3.97
CA ALA A 85 -3.62 -13.77 4.84
C ALA A 85 -2.71 -15.00 4.79
N PRO A 86 -1.38 -14.83 4.87
CA PRO A 86 -0.49 -15.96 4.95
C PRO A 86 -0.80 -16.78 6.18
N ALA A 87 -0.71 -18.13 6.04
CA ALA A 87 -0.89 -19.04 7.15
C ALA A 87 0.22 -18.83 8.18
N GLY A 88 -0.17 -18.80 9.42
CA GLY A 88 0.80 -18.71 10.52
C GLY A 88 0.73 -17.49 11.33
#